data_84e31e0f3cb971f18399597ba53a6882
#
_entry.id   84e31e0f3cb971f18399597ba53a6882
#
_cell.length_a   1.000
_cell.length_b   1.000
_cell.length_c   1.000
_cell.angle_alpha   90.00
_cell.angle_beta   90.00
_cell.angle_gamma   90.00
#
_symmetry.space_group_name_H-M   'P 1'
#
loop_
_entity.id
_entity.type
_entity.pdbx_description
1 polymer ?
#
loop_
_entity_poly.entity_id
_entity_poly.type
_entity_poly.pdbx_seq_one_letter_code
_entity_poly.pdbx_strand_id
1 'polypeptide(L)'
;MAGQRILIVEDSPTMRQLLVFALKRMKGLDIVEAQDGMDGLRKVTSDHFDLAFVDINMPVMGGLKLTSLIRGEQNLADMPICVITTEGAKEDRERAIGLGANEYLTKPIQANKVLAVAKALLKRDG
;
A
#
# COMPACT_ATOMS: atom_id res chain seq x y z
N MET A 1 -17.09 1.91 -17.15
CA MET A 1 -16.46 0.93 -16.26
C MET A 1 -15.71 1.63 -15.14
N ALA A 2 -15.96 1.24 -13.91
CA ALA A 2 -15.26 1.84 -12.78
C ALA A 2 -13.76 1.51 -12.86
N GLY A 3 -12.92 2.49 -12.56
CA GLY A 3 -11.50 2.28 -12.48
C GLY A 3 -11.11 1.48 -11.24
N GLN A 4 -9.90 0.96 -11.23
CA GLN A 4 -9.39 0.28 -10.06
C GLN A 4 -9.05 1.30 -8.98
N ARG A 5 -9.22 0.91 -7.72
CA ARG A 5 -9.02 1.81 -6.57
C ARG A 5 -7.78 1.40 -5.80
N ILE A 6 -6.94 2.39 -5.50
CA ILE A 6 -5.71 2.18 -4.72
C ILE A 6 -5.78 3.03 -3.46
N LEU A 7 -5.48 2.42 -2.33
CA LEU A 7 -5.32 3.13 -1.07
C LEU A 7 -3.83 3.33 -0.79
N ILE A 8 -3.47 4.54 -0.38
CA ILE A 8 -2.12 4.87 0.05
C ILE A 8 -2.19 5.25 1.53
N VAL A 9 -1.50 4.49 2.38
CA VAL A 9 -1.45 4.74 3.82
C VAL A 9 -0.04 5.21 4.18
N GLU A 10 0.11 6.49 4.46
CA GLU A 10 1.40 7.14 4.70
C GLU A 10 1.19 8.41 5.51
N ASP A 11 1.90 8.55 6.63
CA ASP A 11 1.76 9.72 7.49
C ASP A 11 2.48 10.96 6.97
N SER A 12 3.49 10.80 6.12
CA SER A 12 4.23 11.93 5.53
C SER A 12 3.49 12.46 4.30
N PRO A 13 3.04 13.73 4.30
CA PRO A 13 2.39 14.30 3.12
C PRO A 13 3.30 14.30 1.88
N THR A 14 4.60 14.54 2.07
CA THR A 14 5.56 14.54 0.95
C THR A 14 5.66 13.16 0.34
N MET A 15 5.78 12.13 1.16
CA MET A 15 5.87 10.75 0.67
C MET A 15 4.58 10.33 -0.02
N ARG A 16 3.41 10.70 0.54
CA ARG A 16 2.13 10.41 -0.11
C ARG A 16 2.08 11.02 -1.51
N GLN A 17 2.54 12.26 -1.65
CA GLN A 17 2.53 12.94 -2.95
C GLN A 17 3.43 12.26 -3.97
N LEU A 18 4.58 11.73 -3.53
CA LEU A 18 5.45 10.97 -4.42
C LEU A 18 4.75 9.72 -4.98
N LEU A 19 4.04 9.00 -4.12
CA LEU A 19 3.29 7.82 -4.52
C LEU A 19 2.14 8.18 -5.46
N VAL A 20 1.38 9.20 -5.10
CA VAL A 20 0.26 9.68 -5.93
C VAL A 20 0.77 10.10 -7.31
N PHE A 21 1.85 10.87 -7.34
CA PHE A 21 2.42 11.36 -8.60
C PHE A 21 2.85 10.21 -9.51
N ALA A 22 3.50 9.21 -8.93
CA ALA A 22 3.91 8.03 -9.70
C ALA A 22 2.70 7.28 -10.27
N LEU A 23 1.69 7.06 -9.44
CA LEU A 23 0.51 6.27 -9.83
C LEU A 23 -0.38 6.99 -10.83
N LYS A 24 -0.36 8.32 -10.86
CA LYS A 24 -1.14 9.09 -11.84
C LYS A 24 -0.72 8.84 -13.28
N ARG A 25 0.43 8.23 -13.50
CA ARG A 25 0.83 7.81 -14.85
C ARG A 25 -0.04 6.67 -15.39
N MET A 26 -0.70 5.94 -14.52
CA MET A 26 -1.62 4.87 -14.92
C MET A 26 -3.02 5.44 -15.08
N LYS A 27 -3.68 5.12 -16.20
CA LYS A 27 -5.02 5.60 -16.45
C LYS A 27 -6.06 4.77 -15.70
N GLY A 28 -7.15 5.42 -15.33
CA GLY A 28 -8.29 4.72 -14.75
C GLY A 28 -8.09 4.32 -13.30
N LEU A 29 -7.21 4.99 -12.57
CA LEU A 29 -7.03 4.75 -11.15
C LEU A 29 -7.77 5.77 -10.32
N ASP A 30 -8.47 5.29 -9.30
CA ASP A 30 -9.02 6.11 -8.24
C ASP A 30 -8.10 5.98 -7.03
N ILE A 31 -7.39 7.04 -6.68
CA ILE A 31 -6.37 7.02 -5.63
C ILE A 31 -6.94 7.68 -4.39
N VAL A 32 -6.96 6.94 -3.29
CA VAL A 32 -7.45 7.43 -2.00
C VAL A 32 -6.27 7.45 -1.02
N GLU A 33 -6.15 8.53 -0.25
CA GLU A 33 -5.05 8.70 0.70
C GLU A 33 -5.55 8.55 2.12
N ALA A 34 -4.77 7.86 2.94
CA ALA A 34 -4.97 7.76 4.38
C ALA A 34 -3.72 8.28 5.07
N GLN A 35 -3.89 9.09 6.10
CA GLN A 35 -2.80 9.80 6.75
C GLN A 35 -2.13 9.01 7.88
N ASP A 36 -2.71 7.90 8.29
CA ASP A 36 -2.14 7.02 9.32
C ASP A 36 -2.81 5.66 9.26
N GLY A 37 -2.34 4.74 10.13
CA GLY A 37 -2.85 3.38 10.14
C GLY A 37 -4.31 3.27 10.52
N MET A 38 -4.77 4.10 11.47
CA MET A 38 -6.19 4.07 11.87
C MET A 38 -7.09 4.54 10.74
N ASP A 39 -6.68 5.59 10.04
CA ASP A 39 -7.43 6.09 8.89
C ASP A 39 -7.46 5.05 7.77
N GLY A 40 -6.31 4.37 7.55
CA GLY A 40 -6.23 3.28 6.57
C GLY A 40 -7.16 2.13 6.91
N LEU A 41 -7.16 1.70 8.15
CA LEU A 41 -8.03 0.62 8.61
C LEU A 41 -9.51 0.98 8.41
N ARG A 42 -9.87 2.20 8.79
CA ARG A 42 -11.23 2.70 8.62
C ARG A 42 -11.67 2.66 7.17
N LYS A 43 -10.79 3.06 6.26
CA LYS A 43 -11.10 3.09 4.83
C LYS A 43 -11.21 1.71 4.21
N VAL A 44 -10.30 0.78 4.53
CA VAL A 44 -10.37 -0.57 3.95
C VAL A 44 -11.57 -1.36 4.45
N THR A 45 -12.09 -1.03 5.64
CA THR A 45 -13.26 -1.71 6.18
C THR A 45 -14.58 -1.13 5.66
N SER A 46 -14.56 0.09 5.12
CA SER A 46 -15.78 0.74 4.63
C SER A 46 -15.87 0.85 3.11
N ASP A 47 -14.79 0.62 2.39
CA ASP A 47 -14.74 0.72 0.92
C ASP A 47 -13.95 -0.42 0.32
N HIS A 48 -14.18 -0.67 -0.97
CA HIS A 48 -13.41 -1.66 -1.71
C HIS A 48 -12.14 -1.03 -2.31
N PHE A 49 -11.02 -1.74 -2.18
CA PHE A 49 -9.75 -1.35 -2.81
C PHE A 49 -9.14 -2.55 -3.52
N ASP A 50 -8.49 -2.28 -4.64
CA ASP A 50 -7.82 -3.30 -5.44
C ASP A 50 -6.35 -3.47 -5.04
N LEU A 51 -5.81 -2.51 -4.32
CA LEU A 51 -4.40 -2.51 -3.89
C LEU A 51 -4.22 -1.48 -2.79
N ALA A 52 -3.40 -1.80 -1.79
CA ALA A 52 -2.99 -0.83 -0.77
C ALA A 52 -1.47 -0.75 -0.71
N PHE A 53 -0.95 0.49 -0.69
CA PHE A 53 0.45 0.77 -0.35
C PHE A 53 0.48 1.23 1.10
N VAL A 54 1.30 0.60 1.93
CA VAL A 54 1.30 0.84 3.37
C VAL A 54 2.73 1.06 3.86
N ASP A 55 3.01 2.25 4.40
CA ASP A 55 4.29 2.52 5.03
C ASP A 55 4.39 1.78 6.36
N ILE A 56 5.51 1.09 6.58
CA ILE A 56 5.74 0.38 7.83
C ILE A 56 5.92 1.35 9.00
N ASN A 57 6.61 2.47 8.76
CA ASN A 57 7.01 3.39 9.83
C ASN A 57 6.01 4.53 10.00
N MET A 58 5.00 4.30 10.81
CA MET A 58 3.98 5.30 11.13
C MET A 58 3.75 5.33 12.65
N PRO A 59 3.42 6.49 13.23
CA PRO A 59 3.11 6.54 14.66
C PRO A 59 1.79 5.84 14.99
N VAL A 60 1.64 5.43 16.23
CA VAL A 60 0.46 4.80 16.81
C VAL A 60 0.19 3.42 16.23
N MET A 61 -0.19 3.33 14.94
CA MET A 61 -0.36 2.03 14.27
C MET A 61 0.55 1.99 13.05
N GLY A 62 1.61 1.21 13.12
CA GLY A 62 2.53 1.02 12.00
C GLY A 62 1.97 0.10 10.93
N GLY A 63 2.64 0.07 9.79
CA GLY A 63 2.17 -0.70 8.64
C GLY A 63 2.14 -2.20 8.85
N LEU A 64 3.02 -2.75 9.68
CA LEU A 64 3.00 -4.19 9.99
C LEU A 64 1.73 -4.56 10.77
N LYS A 65 1.37 -3.75 11.75
CA LYS A 65 0.14 -3.96 12.52
C LYS A 65 -1.09 -3.83 11.62
N LEU A 66 -1.11 -2.81 10.79
CA LEU A 66 -2.21 -2.60 9.86
C LEU A 66 -2.35 -3.79 8.90
N THR A 67 -1.24 -4.27 8.33
CA THR A 67 -1.24 -5.44 7.45
C THR A 67 -1.84 -6.65 8.16
N SER A 68 -1.42 -6.89 9.41
CA SER A 68 -1.94 -7.99 10.20
C SER A 68 -3.45 -7.87 10.41
N LEU A 69 -3.94 -6.68 10.74
CA LEU A 69 -5.37 -6.45 10.96
C LEU A 69 -6.17 -6.65 9.67
N ILE A 70 -5.65 -6.17 8.55
CA ILE A 70 -6.33 -6.36 7.26
C ILE A 70 -6.43 -7.84 6.93
N ARG A 71 -5.35 -8.59 7.11
CA ARG A 71 -5.35 -10.03 6.83
C ARG A 71 -6.25 -10.82 7.75
N GLY A 72 -6.54 -10.29 8.94
CA GLY A 72 -7.49 -10.90 9.87
C GLY A 72 -8.95 -10.74 9.47
N GLU A 73 -9.25 -9.81 8.55
CA GLU A 73 -10.61 -9.61 8.06
C GLU A 73 -10.87 -10.56 6.90
N GLN A 74 -11.92 -11.38 7.00
CA GLN A 74 -12.20 -12.43 6.03
C GLN A 74 -12.37 -11.90 4.61
N ASN A 75 -13.09 -10.79 4.46
CA ASN A 75 -13.35 -10.20 3.15
C ASN A 75 -12.18 -9.40 2.59
N LEU A 76 -11.09 -9.25 3.34
CA LEU A 76 -9.89 -8.52 2.91
C LEU A 76 -8.68 -9.44 2.80
N ALA A 77 -8.86 -10.74 3.00
CA ALA A 77 -7.74 -11.69 3.03
C ALA A 77 -6.94 -11.74 1.73
N ASP A 78 -7.58 -11.44 0.60
CA ASP A 78 -6.96 -11.50 -0.72
C ASP A 78 -6.62 -10.12 -1.32
N MET A 79 -6.88 -9.03 -0.59
CA MET A 79 -6.57 -7.70 -1.12
C MET A 79 -5.04 -7.53 -1.22
N PRO A 80 -4.51 -7.19 -2.41
CA PRO A 80 -3.07 -6.97 -2.54
C PRO A 80 -2.55 -5.84 -1.65
N ILE A 81 -1.43 -6.10 -0.97
CA ILE A 81 -0.78 -5.12 -0.10
C ILE A 81 0.70 -5.05 -0.48
N CYS A 82 1.18 -3.84 -0.76
CA CYS A 82 2.59 -3.55 -0.91
C CYS A 82 3.04 -2.68 0.26
N VAL A 83 3.97 -3.19 1.07
CA VAL A 83 4.51 -2.40 2.18
C VAL A 83 5.72 -1.59 1.73
N ILE A 84 5.93 -0.46 2.39
CA ILE A 84 7.06 0.41 2.09
C ILE A 84 7.97 0.42 3.31
N THR A 85 9.24 0.06 3.11
CA THR A 85 10.20 -0.13 4.18
C THR A 85 11.39 0.81 4.03
N THR A 86 12.14 1.00 5.11
CA THR A 86 13.42 1.69 5.05
C THR A 86 14.45 0.74 4.41
N GLU A 87 15.34 1.30 3.60
CA GLU A 87 16.42 0.53 3.00
C GLU A 87 17.26 -0.15 4.10
N GLY A 88 17.60 -1.41 3.87
CA GLY A 88 18.38 -2.20 4.83
C GLY A 88 17.56 -2.88 5.92
N ALA A 89 16.26 -2.66 5.97
CA ALA A 89 15.39 -3.24 7.00
C ALA A 89 14.93 -4.65 6.61
N LYS A 90 15.88 -5.57 6.47
CA LYS A 90 15.58 -6.94 6.03
C LYS A 90 14.55 -7.64 6.92
N GLU A 91 14.67 -7.46 8.23
CA GLU A 91 13.75 -8.10 9.17
C GLU A 91 12.32 -7.59 8.98
N ASP A 92 12.17 -6.29 8.74
CA ASP A 92 10.86 -5.70 8.50
C ASP A 92 10.22 -6.25 7.22
N ARG A 93 11.03 -6.43 6.17
CA ARG A 93 10.54 -7.01 4.92
C ARG A 93 10.06 -8.44 5.12
N GLU A 94 10.86 -9.25 5.82
CA GLU A 94 10.50 -10.64 6.09
C GLU A 94 9.24 -10.73 6.95
N ARG A 95 9.12 -9.87 7.95
CA ARG A 95 7.92 -9.83 8.80
C ARG A 95 6.70 -9.41 8.01
N ALA A 96 6.83 -8.43 7.13
CA ALA A 96 5.71 -7.96 6.29
C ALA A 96 5.19 -9.10 5.42
N ILE A 97 6.08 -9.80 4.74
CA ILE A 97 5.70 -10.93 3.89
C ILE A 97 5.09 -12.05 4.73
N GLY A 98 5.68 -12.33 5.89
CA GLY A 98 5.14 -13.33 6.82
C GLY A 98 3.76 -12.99 7.35
N LEU A 99 3.41 -11.71 7.45
CA LEU A 99 2.10 -11.24 7.87
C LEU A 99 1.10 -11.19 6.72
N GLY A 100 1.52 -11.44 5.49
CA GLY A 100 0.62 -11.51 4.35
C GLY A 100 0.74 -10.39 3.33
N ALA A 101 1.77 -9.55 3.41
CA ALA A 101 2.03 -8.58 2.35
C ALA A 101 2.45 -9.32 1.08
N ASN A 102 2.00 -8.81 -0.06
CA ASN A 102 2.27 -9.43 -1.36
C ASN A 102 3.61 -8.97 -1.95
N GLU A 103 4.04 -7.76 -1.58
CA GLU A 103 5.24 -7.15 -2.15
C GLU A 103 5.76 -6.08 -1.20
N TYR A 104 6.99 -5.64 -1.42
CA TYR A 104 7.54 -4.51 -0.67
C TYR A 104 8.31 -3.59 -1.61
N LEU A 105 8.41 -2.33 -1.20
CA LEU A 105 9.26 -1.32 -1.83
C LEU A 105 10.14 -0.71 -0.76
N THR A 106 11.38 -0.36 -1.12
CA THR A 106 12.30 0.27 -0.18
C THR A 106 12.41 1.76 -0.47
N LYS A 107 12.57 2.56 0.58
CA LYS A 107 12.87 3.99 0.44
C LYS A 107 14.34 4.15 0.03
N PRO A 108 14.68 5.11 -0.81
CA PRO A 108 13.81 6.14 -1.39
C PRO A 108 12.91 5.57 -2.49
N ILE A 109 11.70 6.10 -2.57
CA ILE A 109 10.69 5.67 -3.53
C ILE A 109 11.12 6.05 -4.95
N GLN A 110 11.04 5.09 -5.86
CA GLN A 110 11.30 5.32 -7.28
C GLN A 110 10.03 5.07 -8.07
N ALA A 111 9.63 6.05 -8.88
CA ALA A 111 8.36 6.00 -9.61
C ALA A 111 8.21 4.76 -10.47
N ASN A 112 9.27 4.36 -11.18
CA ASN A 112 9.22 3.18 -12.05
C ASN A 112 8.98 1.89 -11.27
N LYS A 113 9.50 1.79 -10.04
CA LYS A 113 9.29 0.62 -9.20
C LYS A 113 7.87 0.58 -8.63
N VAL A 114 7.34 1.74 -8.24
CA VAL A 114 5.95 1.86 -7.80
C VAL A 114 5.02 1.40 -8.91
N LEU A 115 5.25 1.88 -10.14
CA LEU A 115 4.44 1.50 -11.29
C LEU A 115 4.53 0.01 -11.60
N ALA A 116 5.73 -0.56 -11.53
CA ALA A 116 5.92 -1.99 -11.81
C ALA A 116 5.13 -2.85 -10.80
N VAL A 117 5.19 -2.51 -9.51
CA VAL A 117 4.44 -3.22 -8.48
C VAL A 117 2.94 -3.07 -8.69
N ALA A 118 2.49 -1.83 -8.95
CA ALA A 118 1.07 -1.57 -9.16
C ALA A 118 0.53 -2.37 -10.33
N LYS A 119 1.23 -2.37 -11.46
CA LYS A 119 0.81 -3.13 -12.65
C LYS A 119 0.74 -4.62 -12.35
N ALA A 120 1.75 -5.16 -11.66
CA ALA A 120 1.80 -6.58 -11.32
C ALA A 120 0.64 -6.97 -10.40
N LEU A 121 0.42 -6.21 -9.33
CA LEU A 121 -0.61 -6.54 -8.35
C LEU A 121 -2.03 -6.24 -8.84
N LEU A 122 -2.20 -5.26 -9.70
CA LEU A 122 -3.48 -4.98 -10.35
C LEU A 122 -3.71 -5.84 -11.59
N LYS A 123 -2.74 -6.66 -11.96
CA LYS A 123 -2.80 -7.56 -13.13
C LYS A 123 -3.05 -6.80 -14.42
N ARG A 124 -2.31 -5.71 -14.61
CA ARG A 124 -2.35 -4.90 -15.83
C ARG A 124 -1.12 -5.17 -16.69
N ASP A 125 -1.33 -5.20 -17.98
CA ASP A 125 -0.27 -5.27 -18.97
C ASP A 125 0.13 -3.84 -19.36
N GLY A 126 1.38 -3.55 -19.25
CA GLY A 126 1.94 -2.28 -19.68
C GLY A 126 1.48 -1.04 -18.95
#